data_39552275ca944be30df1369fd7799d09
#
_entry.id   39552275ca944be30df1369fd7799d09
#
_cell.length_a   1.000
_cell.length_b   1.000
_cell.length_c   1.000
_cell.angle_alpha   90.00
_cell.angle_beta   90.00
_cell.angle_gamma   90.00
#
_symmetry.space_group_name_H-M   'P 1'
#
loop_
_entity.id
_entity.type
_entity.pdbx_description
1 polymer ?
#
loop_
_entity_poly.entity_id
_entity_poly.type
_entity_poly.pdbx_seq_one_letter_code
_entity_poly.pdbx_strand_id
1 'polypeptide(L)'
;MDENTKTINEVSSKFSDELSKRFLQYALSTITSRSLPDVRDGLKPVHRRLLYAMNLLNLLPNKGFKKSARVVGDVMGKYHPHGDSAIYESMVRMAQNFSMNFTLVEGQGNFGNIDGDNAAAMRYTEARLSKVSKLMLEDINENAVDFRETYDGSGKEPVLLPSGFPNLLVNGAQGIAVGMACSIPSHNLNEICEAAKLLIENRDISDEKILNVIKGPDFPTGGTILETQSNILQAYTNGKGSFRLRSNWFVEKKSSGTWQICIHEIPYHCLLYTSPSPRDPH
;
A
#
# COMPACT_ATOMS: atom_id res chain seq x y z
N MET A 1 40.41 -50.04 6.11
CA MET A 1 39.21 -49.60 6.77
C MET A 1 39.53 -48.26 7.43
N ASP A 2 39.38 -47.17 6.70
CA ASP A 2 39.61 -45.82 7.23
C ASP A 2 38.27 -45.26 7.65
N GLU A 3 38.05 -45.19 8.96
CA GLU A 3 36.94 -44.46 9.56
C GLU A 3 37.19 -42.96 9.42
N ASN A 4 36.54 -42.36 8.45
CA ASN A 4 36.46 -40.91 8.30
C ASN A 4 35.52 -40.39 9.42
N THR A 5 36.04 -40.20 10.60
CA THR A 5 35.42 -39.48 11.70
C THR A 5 35.34 -38.01 11.30
N LYS A 6 34.17 -37.58 10.75
CA LYS A 6 33.84 -36.16 10.61
C LYS A 6 33.81 -35.56 12.02
N THR A 7 34.85 -34.83 12.38
CA THR A 7 34.89 -34.00 13.57
C THR A 7 33.79 -32.92 13.40
N ILE A 8 32.70 -33.14 14.11
CA ILE A 8 31.62 -32.11 14.26
C ILE A 8 32.26 -31.05 15.16
N ASN A 9 32.59 -29.90 14.58
CA ASN A 9 33.01 -28.74 15.35
C ASN A 9 31.79 -28.21 16.09
N GLU A 10 31.58 -28.63 17.33
CA GLU A 10 30.58 -28.06 18.21
C GLU A 10 31.03 -26.67 18.65
N VAL A 11 30.27 -25.65 18.23
CA VAL A 11 30.47 -24.26 18.68
C VAL A 11 29.49 -24.01 19.83
N SER A 12 30.01 -23.89 21.04
CA SER A 12 29.24 -23.50 22.20
C SER A 12 28.95 -22.02 22.17
N SER A 13 27.67 -21.64 22.19
CA SER A 13 27.23 -20.24 22.30
C SER A 13 26.18 -20.10 23.41
N LYS A 14 26.12 -18.93 24.05
CA LYS A 14 25.06 -18.66 25.01
C LYS A 14 23.72 -18.49 24.26
N PHE A 15 22.69 -19.13 24.75
CA PHE A 15 21.35 -19.07 24.16
C PHE A 15 20.83 -17.63 24.01
N SER A 16 21.04 -16.77 25.02
CA SER A 16 20.66 -15.36 24.98
C SER A 16 21.30 -14.58 23.84
N ASP A 17 22.57 -14.84 23.56
CA ASP A 17 23.33 -14.09 22.54
C ASP A 17 22.89 -14.54 21.13
N GLU A 18 22.70 -15.84 20.94
CA GLU A 18 22.20 -16.38 19.67
C GLU A 18 20.74 -15.96 19.41
N LEU A 19 19.89 -15.97 20.43
CA LEU A 19 18.52 -15.50 20.32
C LEU A 19 18.46 -14.01 19.93
N SER A 20 19.24 -13.17 20.60
CA SER A 20 19.31 -11.73 20.31
C SER A 20 19.78 -11.46 18.89
N LYS A 21 20.81 -12.18 18.43
CA LYS A 21 21.33 -12.06 17.07
C LYS A 21 20.30 -12.47 16.02
N ARG A 22 19.62 -13.60 16.21
CA ARG A 22 18.59 -14.06 15.28
C ARG A 22 17.36 -13.15 15.28
N PHE A 23 16.95 -12.67 16.46
CA PHE A 23 15.85 -11.72 16.57
C PHE A 23 16.17 -10.40 15.85
N LEU A 24 17.39 -9.87 15.98
CA LEU A 24 17.83 -8.69 15.24
C LEU A 24 17.80 -8.91 13.72
N GLN A 25 18.28 -10.06 13.24
CA GLN A 25 18.23 -10.42 11.81
C GLN A 25 16.77 -10.49 11.30
N TYR A 26 15.89 -11.11 12.08
CA TYR A 26 14.46 -11.17 11.77
C TYR A 26 13.82 -9.78 11.73
N ALA A 27 14.11 -8.95 12.74
CA ALA A 27 13.59 -7.58 12.82
C ALA A 27 14.04 -6.75 11.61
N LEU A 28 15.31 -6.76 11.27
CA LEU A 28 15.87 -6.05 10.10
C LEU A 28 15.22 -6.54 8.80
N SER A 29 15.12 -7.85 8.61
CA SER A 29 14.46 -8.43 7.43
C SER A 29 12.99 -7.99 7.33
N THR A 30 12.26 -8.01 8.45
CA THR A 30 10.86 -7.58 8.47
C THR A 30 10.71 -6.10 8.14
N ILE A 31 11.60 -5.25 8.64
CA ILE A 31 11.59 -3.81 8.37
C ILE A 31 11.86 -3.54 6.87
N THR A 32 12.98 -4.05 6.36
CA THR A 32 13.48 -3.68 5.02
C THR A 32 12.79 -4.42 3.87
N SER A 33 12.43 -5.69 4.09
CA SER A 33 11.97 -6.57 3.00
C SER A 33 10.47 -6.84 3.01
N ARG A 34 9.72 -6.34 4.00
CA ARG A 34 8.30 -6.66 4.13
C ARG A 34 7.40 -5.46 4.45
N SER A 35 7.74 -4.68 5.49
CA SER A 35 6.75 -3.80 6.12
C SER A 35 6.79 -2.37 5.63
N LEU A 36 7.96 -1.81 5.35
CA LEU A 36 8.07 -0.42 4.97
C LEU A 36 8.06 -0.25 3.44
N PRO A 37 7.37 0.80 2.96
CA PRO A 37 7.47 1.20 1.56
C PRO A 37 8.82 1.86 1.29
N ASP A 38 9.31 1.79 0.06
CA ASP A 38 10.40 2.65 -0.40
C ASP A 38 9.85 4.07 -0.69
N VAL A 39 10.57 5.10 -0.26
CA VAL A 39 10.14 6.48 -0.42
C VAL A 39 10.02 6.91 -1.89
N ARG A 40 10.81 6.30 -2.78
CA ARG A 40 10.92 6.67 -4.19
C ARG A 40 9.74 6.19 -5.03
N ASP A 41 9.21 4.98 -4.79
CA ASP A 41 8.08 4.42 -5.52
C ASP A 41 6.82 4.17 -4.66
N GLY A 42 6.93 4.34 -3.34
CA GLY A 42 5.82 4.15 -2.40
C GLY A 42 5.35 2.71 -2.25
N LEU A 43 6.13 1.74 -2.69
CA LEU A 43 5.74 0.35 -2.75
C LEU A 43 6.51 -0.52 -1.75
N LYS A 44 5.82 -1.48 -1.17
CA LYS A 44 6.44 -2.60 -0.49
C LYS A 44 6.94 -3.62 -1.53
N PRO A 45 7.92 -4.48 -1.19
CA PRO A 45 8.43 -5.48 -2.13
C PRO A 45 7.36 -6.35 -2.80
N VAL A 46 6.34 -6.77 -2.07
CA VAL A 46 5.23 -7.58 -2.63
C VAL A 46 4.44 -6.82 -3.71
N HIS A 47 4.15 -5.53 -3.48
CA HIS A 47 3.43 -4.70 -4.45
C HIS A 47 4.24 -4.49 -5.72
N ARG A 48 5.54 -4.19 -5.57
CA ARG A 48 6.46 -3.99 -6.68
C ARG A 48 6.58 -5.25 -7.55
N ARG A 49 6.73 -6.41 -6.91
CA ARG A 49 6.78 -7.72 -7.58
C ARG A 49 5.50 -8.06 -8.30
N LEU A 50 4.33 -7.75 -7.70
CA LEU A 50 3.03 -7.92 -8.34
C LEU A 50 2.91 -7.10 -9.62
N LEU A 51 3.17 -5.78 -9.56
CA LEU A 51 3.07 -4.90 -10.72
C LEU A 51 4.06 -5.29 -11.81
N TYR A 52 5.30 -5.65 -11.44
CA TYR A 52 6.31 -6.11 -12.37
C TYR A 52 5.91 -7.43 -13.06
N ALA A 53 5.45 -8.42 -12.31
CA ALA A 53 4.97 -9.69 -12.87
C ALA A 53 3.77 -9.49 -13.81
N MET A 54 2.82 -8.63 -13.44
CA MET A 54 1.67 -8.28 -14.29
C MET A 54 2.11 -7.62 -15.59
N ASN A 55 3.14 -6.78 -15.56
CA ASN A 55 3.73 -6.17 -16.76
C ASN A 55 4.35 -7.23 -17.68
N LEU A 56 5.15 -8.13 -17.12
CA LEU A 56 5.75 -9.25 -17.89
C LEU A 56 4.71 -10.22 -18.48
N LEU A 57 3.57 -10.40 -17.78
CA LEU A 57 2.42 -11.16 -18.27
C LEU A 57 1.61 -10.40 -19.33
N ASN A 58 2.04 -9.19 -19.72
CA ASN A 58 1.37 -8.31 -20.67
C ASN A 58 -0.09 -7.99 -20.30
N LEU A 59 -0.34 -7.80 -18.98
CA LEU A 59 -1.64 -7.44 -18.43
C LEU A 59 -1.84 -5.93 -18.43
N LEU A 60 -1.65 -5.28 -19.57
CA LEU A 60 -1.75 -3.84 -19.73
C LEU A 60 -3.22 -3.37 -19.65
N PRO A 61 -3.48 -2.07 -19.37
CA PRO A 61 -4.83 -1.53 -19.19
C PRO A 61 -5.76 -1.74 -20.40
N ASN A 62 -5.20 -1.84 -21.60
CA ASN A 62 -5.93 -2.05 -22.86
C ASN A 62 -6.00 -3.54 -23.29
N LYS A 63 -5.52 -4.45 -22.44
CA LYS A 63 -5.53 -5.91 -22.71
C LYS A 63 -6.61 -6.59 -21.89
N GLY A 64 -6.87 -7.87 -22.22
CA GLY A 64 -7.82 -8.68 -21.46
C GLY A 64 -7.34 -9.00 -20.05
N PHE A 65 -8.30 -9.23 -19.16
CA PHE A 65 -8.05 -9.70 -17.81
C PHE A 65 -7.50 -11.13 -17.80
N LYS A 66 -6.75 -11.47 -16.76
CA LYS A 66 -6.36 -12.86 -16.45
C LYS A 66 -6.76 -13.21 -15.02
N LYS A 67 -6.97 -14.51 -14.78
CA LYS A 67 -7.28 -15.02 -13.44
C LYS A 67 -6.23 -14.55 -12.41
N SER A 68 -6.71 -14.04 -11.27
CA SER A 68 -5.85 -13.60 -10.19
C SER A 68 -4.91 -14.70 -9.71
N ALA A 69 -5.37 -15.95 -9.70
CA ALA A 69 -4.56 -17.12 -9.37
C ALA A 69 -3.34 -17.28 -10.28
N ARG A 70 -3.43 -16.89 -11.56
CA ARG A 70 -2.28 -16.91 -12.48
C ARG A 70 -1.21 -15.91 -12.08
N VAL A 71 -1.63 -14.68 -11.75
CA VAL A 71 -0.71 -13.63 -11.31
C VAL A 71 -0.04 -14.01 -10.00
N VAL A 72 -0.83 -14.47 -9.02
CA VAL A 72 -0.32 -14.92 -7.70
C VAL A 72 0.68 -16.06 -7.85
N GLY A 73 0.38 -17.04 -8.70
CA GLY A 73 1.27 -18.17 -8.97
C GLY A 73 2.62 -17.76 -9.58
N ASP A 74 2.62 -16.85 -10.56
CA ASP A 74 3.85 -16.32 -11.15
C ASP A 74 4.69 -15.52 -10.15
N VAL A 75 4.03 -14.69 -9.32
CA VAL A 75 4.71 -13.89 -8.27
C VAL A 75 5.33 -14.79 -7.20
N MET A 76 4.57 -15.76 -6.71
CA MET A 76 5.03 -16.69 -5.70
C MET A 76 6.19 -17.56 -6.20
N GLY A 77 6.08 -18.07 -7.42
CA GLY A 77 7.08 -18.98 -7.98
C GLY A 77 8.40 -18.33 -8.37
N LYS A 78 8.38 -17.03 -8.76
CA LYS A 78 9.57 -16.38 -9.34
C LYS A 78 10.17 -15.29 -8.46
N TYR A 79 9.36 -14.58 -7.66
CA TYR A 79 9.80 -13.34 -7.02
C TYR A 79 9.58 -13.32 -5.50
N HIS A 80 8.50 -13.91 -5.01
CA HIS A 80 8.08 -13.72 -3.61
C HIS A 80 7.79 -15.05 -2.93
N PRO A 81 8.80 -15.67 -2.27
CA PRO A 81 8.67 -17.02 -1.68
C PRO A 81 7.90 -16.99 -0.35
N HIS A 82 6.65 -16.55 -0.40
CA HIS A 82 5.73 -16.47 0.74
C HIS A 82 4.35 -17.01 0.35
N GLY A 83 3.45 -17.14 1.33
CA GLY A 83 2.11 -17.68 1.10
C GLY A 83 1.30 -16.90 0.06
N ASP A 84 0.53 -17.62 -0.75
CA ASP A 84 -0.33 -17.10 -1.80
C ASP A 84 -1.39 -16.12 -1.30
N SER A 85 -1.93 -16.35 -0.10
CA SER A 85 -2.92 -15.48 0.53
C SER A 85 -2.40 -14.06 0.73
N ALA A 86 -1.16 -13.89 1.23
CA ALA A 86 -0.56 -12.57 1.44
C ALA A 86 -0.34 -11.81 0.12
N ILE A 87 0.04 -12.53 -0.95
CA ILE A 87 0.21 -11.96 -2.28
C ILE A 87 -1.16 -11.54 -2.84
N TYR A 88 -2.17 -12.42 -2.73
CA TYR A 88 -3.51 -12.13 -3.21
C TYR A 88 -4.17 -10.96 -2.47
N GLU A 89 -4.10 -10.92 -1.13
CA GLU A 89 -4.62 -9.80 -0.34
C GLU A 89 -3.94 -8.47 -0.69
N SER A 90 -2.64 -8.49 -0.99
CA SER A 90 -1.93 -7.29 -1.46
C SER A 90 -2.46 -6.81 -2.81
N MET A 91 -2.74 -7.74 -3.74
CA MET A 91 -3.35 -7.43 -5.03
C MET A 91 -4.78 -6.91 -4.87
N VAL A 92 -5.57 -7.51 -3.98
CA VAL A 92 -6.94 -7.08 -3.67
C VAL A 92 -6.95 -5.63 -3.19
N ARG A 93 -6.09 -5.27 -2.24
CA ARG A 93 -6.00 -3.89 -1.73
C ARG A 93 -5.64 -2.89 -2.82
N MET A 94 -4.75 -3.26 -3.75
CA MET A 94 -4.39 -2.40 -4.87
C MET A 94 -5.53 -2.21 -5.89
N ALA A 95 -6.58 -3.03 -5.85
CA ALA A 95 -7.75 -2.93 -6.70
C ALA A 95 -8.95 -2.24 -6.04
N GLN A 96 -8.89 -1.96 -4.73
CA GLN A 96 -10.01 -1.38 -3.97
C GLN A 96 -9.97 0.15 -3.99
N ASN A 97 -11.01 0.77 -4.52
CA ASN A 97 -11.14 2.23 -4.59
C ASN A 97 -11.41 2.91 -3.23
N PHE A 98 -11.83 2.14 -2.23
CA PHE A 98 -11.97 2.61 -0.84
C PHE A 98 -10.69 2.42 -0.02
N SER A 99 -9.68 1.76 -0.57
CA SER A 99 -8.36 1.57 0.04
C SER A 99 -7.29 2.48 -0.54
N MET A 100 -7.45 2.90 -1.80
CA MET A 100 -6.48 3.72 -2.55
C MET A 100 -7.17 4.85 -3.30
N ASN A 101 -6.59 6.05 -3.30
CA ASN A 101 -7.08 7.17 -4.13
C ASN A 101 -6.98 6.85 -5.63
N PHE A 102 -5.90 6.20 -6.01
CA PHE A 102 -5.67 5.71 -7.37
C PHE A 102 -5.30 4.24 -7.33
N THR A 103 -6.22 3.38 -7.73
CA THR A 103 -5.98 1.95 -7.78
C THR A 103 -4.88 1.60 -8.76
N LEU A 104 -3.99 0.69 -8.36
CA LEU A 104 -2.89 0.22 -9.20
C LEU A 104 -3.27 -1.04 -9.98
N VAL A 105 -4.33 -1.71 -9.57
CA VAL A 105 -4.87 -2.91 -10.23
C VAL A 105 -6.31 -2.65 -10.61
N GLU A 106 -6.71 -3.05 -11.80
CA GLU A 106 -8.11 -3.16 -12.19
C GLU A 106 -8.55 -4.60 -11.96
N GLY A 107 -9.58 -4.76 -11.12
CA GLY A 107 -10.17 -6.07 -10.80
C GLY A 107 -11.48 -6.31 -11.53
N GLN A 108 -11.73 -7.55 -11.91
CA GLN A 108 -13.03 -8.02 -12.40
C GLN A 108 -13.52 -9.16 -11.51
N GLY A 109 -14.74 -9.02 -11.00
CA GLY A 109 -15.33 -9.91 -10.00
C GLY A 109 -15.42 -9.24 -8.61
N ASN A 110 -15.60 -10.03 -7.57
CA ASN A 110 -15.71 -9.52 -6.20
C ASN A 110 -14.33 -9.36 -5.57
N PHE A 111 -13.89 -8.11 -5.39
CA PHE A 111 -12.67 -7.72 -4.69
C PHE A 111 -12.95 -7.17 -3.27
N GLY A 112 -14.06 -7.57 -2.67
CA GLY A 112 -14.50 -7.05 -1.38
C GLY A 112 -15.25 -5.74 -1.49
N ASN A 113 -15.77 -5.27 -0.37
CA ASN A 113 -16.50 -4.01 -0.29
C ASN A 113 -16.18 -3.27 1.02
N ILE A 114 -16.72 -2.05 1.14
CA ILE A 114 -16.52 -1.21 2.32
C ILE A 114 -17.31 -1.69 3.55
N ASP A 115 -18.29 -2.59 3.36
CA ASP A 115 -19.04 -3.23 4.44
C ASP A 115 -18.25 -4.32 5.17
N GLY A 116 -17.04 -4.63 4.69
CA GLY A 116 -16.14 -5.60 5.30
C GLY A 116 -16.21 -7.00 4.70
N ASP A 117 -16.96 -7.19 3.61
CA ASP A 117 -16.96 -8.48 2.91
C ASP A 117 -15.59 -8.73 2.26
N ASN A 118 -15.12 -9.95 2.41
CA ASN A 118 -13.86 -10.37 1.83
C ASN A 118 -13.96 -10.53 0.31
N ALA A 119 -12.83 -10.37 -0.36
CA ALA A 119 -12.73 -10.72 -1.78
C ALA A 119 -13.02 -12.21 -2.01
N ALA A 120 -13.62 -12.51 -3.15
CA ALA A 120 -13.80 -13.90 -3.59
C ALA A 120 -12.44 -14.58 -3.79
N ALA A 121 -12.40 -15.90 -3.73
CA ALA A 121 -11.16 -16.65 -3.94
C ALA A 121 -10.52 -16.32 -5.31
N MET A 122 -9.19 -16.28 -5.37
CA MET A 122 -8.39 -15.85 -6.53
C MET A 122 -8.68 -16.63 -7.83
N ARG A 123 -9.30 -17.81 -7.74
CA ARG A 123 -9.74 -18.58 -8.92
C ARG A 123 -10.96 -17.99 -9.60
N TYR A 124 -11.76 -17.16 -8.92
CA TYR A 124 -12.96 -16.53 -9.45
C TYR A 124 -12.71 -15.11 -9.95
N THR A 125 -11.75 -14.40 -9.37
CA THR A 125 -11.42 -13.03 -9.72
C THR A 125 -10.42 -12.95 -10.87
N GLU A 126 -10.43 -11.83 -11.57
CA GLU A 126 -9.51 -11.53 -12.67
C GLU A 126 -8.92 -10.14 -12.47
N ALA A 127 -7.69 -9.93 -12.93
CA ALA A 127 -6.97 -8.70 -12.75
C ALA A 127 -6.16 -8.28 -13.97
N ARG A 128 -5.91 -6.98 -14.08
CA ARG A 128 -4.95 -6.35 -14.99
C ARG A 128 -4.39 -5.07 -14.36
N LEU A 129 -3.34 -4.51 -14.94
CA LEU A 129 -2.78 -3.22 -14.53
C LEU A 129 -3.77 -2.09 -14.82
N SER A 130 -3.83 -1.11 -13.93
CA SER A 130 -4.53 0.15 -14.17
C SER A 130 -3.72 1.11 -15.05
N LYS A 131 -4.34 2.19 -15.52
CA LYS A 131 -3.63 3.24 -16.28
C LYS A 131 -2.53 3.91 -15.46
N VAL A 132 -2.74 4.08 -14.17
CA VAL A 132 -1.75 4.67 -13.25
C VAL A 132 -0.53 3.75 -13.08
N SER A 133 -0.76 2.44 -12.99
CA SER A 133 0.35 1.48 -12.91
C SER A 133 1.24 1.49 -14.15
N LYS A 134 0.71 1.86 -15.31
CA LYS A 134 1.54 2.05 -16.51
C LYS A 134 2.55 3.17 -16.30
N LEU A 135 2.15 4.29 -15.66
CA LEU A 135 3.07 5.39 -15.33
C LEU A 135 4.13 4.97 -14.32
N MET A 136 3.79 4.07 -13.40
CA MET A 136 4.75 3.51 -12.45
C MET A 136 5.84 2.65 -13.11
N LEU A 137 5.51 2.04 -14.25
CA LEU A 137 6.35 1.07 -14.99
C LEU A 137 6.98 1.66 -16.25
N GLU A 138 6.67 2.91 -16.58
CA GLU A 138 7.23 3.59 -17.75
C GLU A 138 8.76 3.63 -17.66
N ASP A 139 9.43 3.41 -18.78
CA ASP A 139 10.90 3.38 -18.91
C ASP A 139 11.62 2.27 -18.12
N ILE A 140 10.90 1.27 -17.58
CA ILE A 140 11.52 0.17 -16.82
C ILE A 140 12.57 -0.63 -17.64
N ASN A 141 12.44 -0.63 -18.97
CA ASN A 141 13.35 -1.31 -19.90
C ASN A 141 14.47 -0.40 -20.41
N GLU A 142 14.49 0.89 -20.02
CA GLU A 142 15.43 1.91 -20.51
C GLU A 142 16.61 2.16 -19.53
N ASN A 143 16.93 1.17 -18.69
CA ASN A 143 17.93 1.27 -17.62
C ASN A 143 17.65 2.41 -16.61
N ALA A 144 16.39 2.79 -16.43
CA ALA A 144 15.99 3.82 -15.48
C ALA A 144 16.14 3.39 -14.01
N VAL A 145 16.18 2.08 -13.76
CA VAL A 145 16.28 1.51 -12.41
C VAL A 145 17.22 0.30 -12.40
N ASP A 146 17.80 0.03 -11.23
CA ASP A 146 18.63 -1.13 -11.00
C ASP A 146 17.80 -2.42 -10.86
N PHE A 147 18.39 -3.52 -11.29
CA PHE A 147 17.86 -4.86 -11.14
C PHE A 147 18.74 -5.69 -10.21
N ARG A 148 18.13 -6.58 -9.44
CA ARG A 148 18.82 -7.58 -8.63
C ARG A 148 18.36 -8.98 -8.99
N GLU A 149 19.13 -9.99 -8.59
CA GLU A 149 18.71 -11.38 -8.75
C GLU A 149 17.48 -11.71 -7.90
N THR A 150 16.65 -12.61 -8.41
CA THR A 150 15.54 -13.20 -7.66
C THR A 150 16.07 -14.09 -6.54
N TYR A 151 15.20 -14.47 -5.60
CA TYR A 151 15.57 -15.27 -4.42
C TYR A 151 16.24 -16.61 -4.76
N ASP A 152 15.95 -17.17 -5.92
CA ASP A 152 16.51 -18.44 -6.43
C ASP A 152 17.62 -18.25 -7.48
N GLY A 153 17.95 -17.00 -7.82
CA GLY A 153 18.95 -16.66 -8.82
C GLY A 153 18.55 -16.99 -10.27
N SER A 154 17.30 -17.43 -10.51
CA SER A 154 16.85 -17.83 -11.86
C SER A 154 16.50 -16.66 -12.76
N GLY A 155 16.31 -15.48 -12.22
CA GLY A 155 15.88 -14.29 -12.94
C GLY A 155 16.30 -13.00 -12.27
N LYS A 156 15.75 -11.89 -12.75
CA LYS A 156 15.98 -10.57 -12.20
C LYS A 156 14.66 -9.88 -11.85
N GLU A 157 14.68 -9.10 -10.78
CA GLU A 157 13.59 -8.23 -10.36
C GLU A 157 14.09 -6.79 -10.20
N PRO A 158 13.26 -5.77 -10.47
CA PRO A 158 13.66 -4.38 -10.26
C PRO A 158 13.78 -4.08 -8.75
N VAL A 159 14.83 -3.35 -8.38
CA VAL A 159 15.00 -2.84 -7.01
C VAL A 159 13.90 -1.83 -6.69
N LEU A 160 13.53 -1.01 -7.67
CA LEU A 160 12.49 0.02 -7.64
C LEU A 160 11.71 0.02 -8.94
N LEU A 161 10.52 0.64 -8.96
CA LEU A 161 9.89 1.04 -10.21
C LEU A 161 10.30 2.49 -10.56
N PRO A 162 10.34 2.85 -11.87
CA PRO A 162 10.68 4.22 -12.32
C PRO A 162 9.76 5.29 -11.74
N SER A 163 8.50 4.96 -11.53
CA SER A 163 7.53 5.75 -10.77
C SER A 163 7.30 7.17 -11.29
N GLY A 164 6.81 7.31 -12.51
CA GLY A 164 6.34 8.59 -13.07
C GLY A 164 5.08 9.16 -12.39
N PHE A 165 4.69 8.61 -11.24
CA PHE A 165 3.53 9.00 -10.44
C PHE A 165 3.93 9.04 -8.95
N PRO A 166 3.58 10.09 -8.20
CA PRO A 166 4.00 10.26 -6.79
C PRO A 166 3.18 9.37 -5.84
N ASN A 167 3.29 8.05 -6.03
CA ASN A 167 2.45 7.03 -5.41
C ASN A 167 2.45 7.09 -3.89
N LEU A 168 3.63 7.28 -3.25
CA LEU A 168 3.74 7.30 -1.79
C LEU A 168 2.82 8.34 -1.15
N LEU A 169 2.81 9.55 -1.69
CA LEU A 169 2.03 10.65 -1.12
C LEU A 169 0.56 10.60 -1.54
N VAL A 170 0.28 10.20 -2.78
CA VAL A 170 -1.09 10.19 -3.30
C VAL A 170 -1.91 9.03 -2.74
N ASN A 171 -1.35 7.83 -2.67
CA ASN A 171 -2.03 6.67 -2.14
C ASN A 171 -1.76 6.43 -0.64
N GLY A 172 -0.72 7.07 -0.09
CA GLY A 172 -0.26 6.78 1.25
C GLY A 172 0.35 5.39 1.39
N ALA A 173 0.78 5.07 2.58
CA ALA A 173 1.27 3.73 2.91
C ALA A 173 1.19 3.46 4.42
N GLN A 174 0.90 2.22 4.78
CA GLN A 174 0.93 1.75 6.15
C GLN A 174 1.79 0.51 6.26
N GLY A 175 2.57 0.40 7.33
CA GLY A 175 3.39 -0.76 7.60
C GLY A 175 3.64 -0.93 9.08
N ILE A 176 3.51 -2.16 9.55
CA ILE A 176 3.83 -2.54 10.92
C ILE A 176 5.03 -3.48 10.85
N ALA A 177 6.14 -3.05 11.44
CA ALA A 177 7.36 -3.82 11.53
C ALA A 177 7.69 -4.16 12.99
N VAL A 178 8.85 -4.78 13.22
CA VAL A 178 9.33 -5.04 14.57
C VAL A 178 9.97 -3.75 15.12
N GLY A 179 9.42 -3.25 16.22
CA GLY A 179 9.94 -2.04 16.89
C GLY A 179 9.60 -0.70 16.25
N MET A 180 8.96 -0.69 15.07
CA MET A 180 8.49 0.53 14.43
C MET A 180 7.25 0.30 13.56
N ALA A 181 6.51 1.37 13.33
CA ALA A 181 5.39 1.41 12.40
C ALA A 181 5.47 2.68 11.55
N CYS A 182 4.91 2.61 10.35
CA CYS A 182 4.79 3.71 9.42
C CYS A 182 3.32 3.87 9.04
N SER A 183 2.81 5.09 9.07
CA SER A 183 1.46 5.43 8.60
C SER A 183 1.52 6.78 7.88
N ILE A 184 1.63 6.73 6.57
CA ILE A 184 1.65 7.90 5.69
C ILE A 184 0.26 8.04 5.10
N PRO A 185 -0.46 9.15 5.36
CA PRO A 185 -1.78 9.36 4.81
C PRO A 185 -1.72 9.60 3.30
N SER A 186 -2.83 9.34 2.62
CA SER A 186 -3.02 9.71 1.22
C SER A 186 -3.30 11.21 1.08
N HIS A 187 -3.02 11.77 -0.12
CA HIS A 187 -3.16 13.19 -0.41
C HIS A 187 -3.76 13.43 -1.80
N ASN A 188 -4.24 14.65 -2.01
CA ASN A 188 -4.74 15.08 -3.31
C ASN A 188 -3.60 15.19 -4.35
N LEU A 189 -3.79 14.55 -5.50
CA LEU A 189 -2.77 14.53 -6.57
C LEU A 189 -2.42 15.92 -7.08
N ASN A 190 -3.42 16.80 -7.25
CA ASN A 190 -3.16 18.15 -7.77
C ASN A 190 -2.33 18.96 -6.77
N GLU A 191 -2.63 18.88 -5.47
CA GLU A 191 -1.89 19.54 -4.42
C GLU A 191 -0.44 19.04 -4.35
N ILE A 192 -0.23 17.72 -4.48
CA ILE A 192 1.12 17.12 -4.52
C ILE A 192 1.91 17.61 -5.76
N CYS A 193 1.28 17.64 -6.94
CA CYS A 193 1.93 18.12 -8.15
C CYS A 193 2.29 19.63 -8.06
N GLU A 194 1.41 20.46 -7.52
CA GLU A 194 1.71 21.89 -7.33
C GLU A 194 2.83 22.10 -6.29
N ALA A 195 2.83 21.35 -5.19
CA ALA A 195 3.91 21.39 -4.21
C ALA A 195 5.26 20.95 -4.82
N ALA A 196 5.23 19.91 -5.68
CA ALA A 196 6.43 19.47 -6.39
C ALA A 196 6.99 20.54 -7.33
N LYS A 197 6.13 21.27 -8.06
CA LYS A 197 6.56 22.42 -8.89
C LYS A 197 7.24 23.50 -8.05
N LEU A 198 6.65 23.86 -6.91
CA LEU A 198 7.25 24.86 -6.02
C LEU A 198 8.63 24.42 -5.51
N LEU A 199 8.82 23.14 -5.21
CA LEU A 199 10.11 22.57 -4.79
C LEU A 199 11.15 22.56 -5.91
N ILE A 200 10.73 22.36 -7.17
CA ILE A 200 11.61 22.43 -8.34
C ILE A 200 12.08 23.86 -8.57
N GLU A 201 11.17 24.83 -8.44
CA GLU A 201 11.47 26.25 -8.60
C GLU A 201 12.35 26.80 -7.46
N ASN A 202 12.11 26.36 -6.24
CA ASN A 202 12.87 26.78 -5.06
C ASN A 202 13.06 25.63 -4.08
N ARG A 203 14.27 25.05 -4.06
CA ARG A 203 14.60 23.92 -3.18
C ARG A 203 14.63 24.26 -1.69
N ASP A 204 14.83 25.53 -1.35
CA ASP A 204 14.90 26.02 0.03
C ASP A 204 13.55 26.59 0.53
N ILE A 205 12.45 26.22 -0.12
CA ILE A 205 11.11 26.62 0.27
C ILE A 205 10.78 26.10 1.68
N SER A 206 10.16 26.93 2.51
CA SER A 206 9.76 26.53 3.87
C SER A 206 8.57 25.57 3.87
N ASP A 207 8.53 24.68 4.88
CA ASP A 207 7.42 23.73 5.08
C ASP A 207 6.04 24.42 5.12
N GLU A 208 5.96 25.59 5.73
CA GLU A 208 4.73 26.40 5.77
C GLU A 208 4.20 26.74 4.37
N LYS A 209 5.08 27.11 3.45
CA LYS A 209 4.68 27.44 2.07
C LYS A 209 4.21 26.19 1.32
N ILE A 210 4.85 25.05 1.55
CA ILE A 210 4.42 23.77 0.96
C ILE A 210 3.04 23.38 1.52
N LEU A 211 2.83 23.52 2.82
CA LEU A 211 1.57 23.17 3.49
C LEU A 211 0.44 24.19 3.28
N ASN A 212 0.72 25.34 2.70
CA ASN A 212 -0.32 26.21 2.15
C ASN A 212 -0.93 25.65 0.86
N VAL A 213 -0.19 24.81 0.14
CA VAL A 213 -0.65 24.11 -1.07
C VAL A 213 -1.24 22.74 -0.70
N ILE A 214 -0.51 21.96 0.09
CA ILE A 214 -0.98 20.66 0.62
C ILE A 214 -1.80 20.94 1.88
N LYS A 215 -3.13 20.96 1.73
CA LYS A 215 -4.04 21.31 2.84
C LYS A 215 -4.12 20.27 3.94
N GLY A 216 -3.66 19.05 3.66
CA GLY A 216 -3.67 17.93 4.60
C GLY A 216 -3.98 16.61 3.89
N PRO A 217 -4.27 15.56 4.66
CA PRO A 217 -4.67 14.26 4.11
C PRO A 217 -5.92 14.35 3.25
N ASP A 218 -5.97 13.53 2.20
CA ASP A 218 -7.15 13.32 1.34
C ASP A 218 -7.38 11.81 1.22
N PHE A 219 -8.44 11.33 1.86
CA PHE A 219 -8.70 9.90 2.00
C PHE A 219 -9.65 9.37 0.92
N PRO A 220 -9.49 8.11 0.47
CA PRO A 220 -10.31 7.52 -0.59
C PRO A 220 -11.81 7.50 -0.28
N THR A 221 -12.17 7.41 1.00
CA THR A 221 -13.57 7.36 1.45
C THR A 221 -14.16 8.73 1.77
N GLY A 222 -13.38 9.81 1.59
CA GLY A 222 -13.80 11.17 1.89
C GLY A 222 -13.86 11.48 3.39
N GLY A 223 -14.85 12.25 3.78
CA GLY A 223 -15.01 12.74 5.14
C GLY A 223 -14.42 14.13 5.37
N THR A 224 -14.66 14.67 6.56
CA THR A 224 -14.16 15.99 6.96
C THR A 224 -13.12 15.84 8.07
N ILE A 225 -11.94 16.43 7.88
CA ILE A 225 -10.91 16.54 8.92
C ILE A 225 -11.29 17.65 9.88
N LEU A 226 -11.30 17.34 11.20
CA LEU A 226 -11.70 18.26 12.26
C LEU A 226 -10.51 18.95 12.93
N GLU A 227 -9.34 18.94 12.31
CA GLU A 227 -8.14 19.57 12.87
C GLU A 227 -7.95 20.98 12.34
N THR A 228 -7.28 21.83 13.15
CA THR A 228 -6.87 23.17 12.72
C THR A 228 -5.65 23.09 11.80
N GLN A 229 -5.48 24.11 10.94
CA GLN A 229 -4.32 24.18 10.06
C GLN A 229 -2.99 24.13 10.82
N SER A 230 -2.94 24.75 12.02
CA SER A 230 -1.76 24.71 12.88
C SER A 230 -1.43 23.32 13.39
N ASN A 231 -2.44 22.51 13.74
CA ASN A 231 -2.24 21.14 14.17
C ASN A 231 -1.74 20.25 13.01
N ILE A 232 -2.28 20.48 11.80
CA ILE A 232 -1.83 19.78 10.60
C ILE A 232 -0.37 20.13 10.32
N LEU A 233 -0.01 21.41 10.31
CA LEU A 233 1.38 21.87 10.13
C LEU A 233 2.32 21.21 11.15
N GLN A 234 1.95 21.23 12.43
CA GLN A 234 2.75 20.62 13.48
C GLN A 234 2.93 19.11 13.30
N ALA A 235 1.87 18.40 12.88
CA ALA A 235 1.92 16.97 12.62
C ALA A 235 2.88 16.63 11.48
N TYR A 236 2.87 17.40 10.39
CA TYR A 236 3.75 17.21 9.25
C TYR A 236 5.21 17.54 9.58
N THR A 237 5.45 18.67 10.24
CA THR A 237 6.80 19.10 10.66
C THR A 237 7.44 18.10 11.64
N ASN A 238 6.65 17.57 12.58
CA ASN A 238 7.15 16.61 13.57
C ASN A 238 7.16 15.16 13.06
N GLY A 239 6.51 14.89 11.92
CA GLY A 239 6.33 13.53 11.39
C GLY A 239 5.46 12.64 12.29
N LYS A 240 4.69 13.22 13.21
CA LYS A 240 3.79 12.52 14.14
C LYS A 240 2.55 13.35 14.40
N GLY A 241 1.39 12.72 14.27
CA GLY A 241 0.11 13.36 14.55
C GLY A 241 -1.04 12.38 14.51
N SER A 242 -2.22 12.86 14.86
CA SER A 242 -3.49 12.14 14.70
C SER A 242 -4.52 13.10 14.11
N PHE A 243 -5.36 12.58 13.22
CA PHE A 243 -6.40 13.36 12.56
C PHE A 243 -7.75 12.76 12.90
N ARG A 244 -8.65 13.62 13.45
CA ARG A 244 -10.04 13.24 13.67
C ARG A 244 -10.82 13.44 12.40
N LEU A 245 -11.56 12.41 12.00
CA LEU A 245 -12.39 12.41 10.80
C LEU A 245 -13.86 12.33 11.19
N ARG A 246 -14.69 13.01 10.45
CA ARG A 246 -16.14 12.97 10.58
C ARG A 246 -16.77 12.61 9.24
N SER A 247 -17.81 11.78 9.30
CA SER A 247 -18.66 11.47 8.14
C SER A 247 -19.33 12.70 7.57
N ASN A 248 -19.54 12.72 6.27
CA ASN A 248 -20.41 13.69 5.62
C ASN A 248 -21.79 13.08 5.42
N TRP A 249 -22.82 13.81 5.83
CA TRP A 249 -24.20 13.35 5.81
C TRP A 249 -25.17 14.49 5.51
N PHE A 250 -26.36 14.14 5.04
CA PHE A 250 -27.46 15.07 4.87
C PHE A 250 -28.80 14.44 5.29
N VAL A 251 -29.78 15.29 5.54
CA VAL A 251 -31.12 14.86 5.89
C VAL A 251 -32.00 14.90 4.64
N GLU A 252 -32.55 13.75 4.26
CA GLU A 252 -33.54 13.63 3.20
C GLU A 252 -34.94 13.58 3.80
N LYS A 253 -35.83 14.51 3.38
CA LYS A 253 -37.24 14.52 3.77
C LYS A 253 -38.03 13.74 2.73
N LYS A 254 -38.82 12.75 3.19
CA LYS A 254 -39.70 11.97 2.35
C LYS A 254 -41.10 12.61 2.28
N SER A 255 -41.81 12.36 1.18
CA SER A 255 -43.17 12.88 0.93
C SER A 255 -44.22 12.52 1.99
N SER A 256 -43.94 11.48 2.78
CA SER A 256 -44.82 11.02 3.88
C SER A 256 -44.60 11.75 5.21
N GLY A 257 -43.84 12.85 5.25
CA GLY A 257 -43.51 13.56 6.50
C GLY A 257 -42.42 12.89 7.34
N THR A 258 -41.86 11.76 6.89
CA THR A 258 -40.73 11.09 7.49
C THR A 258 -39.43 11.68 6.94
N TRP A 259 -38.34 11.47 7.67
CA TRP A 259 -37.00 11.88 7.25
C TRP A 259 -36.02 10.74 7.48
N GLN A 260 -34.90 10.78 6.76
CA GLN A 260 -33.79 9.86 6.95
C GLN A 260 -32.43 10.62 6.88
N ILE A 261 -31.46 10.12 7.59
CA ILE A 261 -30.08 10.60 7.48
C ILE A 261 -29.38 9.74 6.44
N CYS A 262 -28.84 10.40 5.40
CA CYS A 262 -28.05 9.74 4.36
C CYS A 262 -26.58 10.08 4.61
N ILE A 263 -25.78 9.06 4.92
CA ILE A 263 -24.34 9.17 5.06
C ILE A 263 -23.73 8.80 3.70
N HIS A 264 -23.00 9.71 3.06
CA HIS A 264 -22.42 9.50 1.74
C HIS A 264 -20.88 9.40 1.76
N GLU A 265 -20.24 9.79 2.87
CA GLU A 265 -18.81 9.60 3.10
C GLU A 265 -18.59 9.12 4.54
N ILE A 266 -17.69 8.17 4.71
CA ILE A 266 -17.33 7.61 6.02
C ILE A 266 -15.86 7.83 6.31
N PRO A 267 -15.45 7.94 7.58
CA PRO A 267 -14.05 8.05 7.95
C PRO A 267 -13.24 6.88 7.39
N TYR A 268 -12.04 7.17 6.91
CA TYR A 268 -11.12 6.15 6.40
C TYR A 268 -10.83 5.08 7.46
N HIS A 269 -10.78 3.83 7.06
CA HIS A 269 -10.71 2.65 7.94
C HIS A 269 -11.91 2.42 8.86
N CYS A 270 -13.00 3.18 8.73
CA CYS A 270 -14.25 2.86 9.40
C CYS A 270 -15.02 1.84 8.55
N LEU A 271 -15.31 0.69 9.13
CA LEU A 271 -16.17 -0.31 8.50
C LEU A 271 -17.62 -0.02 8.85
N LEU A 272 -18.53 -0.10 7.88
CA LEU A 272 -19.96 0.23 8.12
C LEU A 272 -20.57 -0.63 9.19
N TYR A 273 -20.26 -1.92 9.26
CA TYR A 273 -20.76 -2.83 10.28
C TYR A 273 -20.29 -2.52 11.71
N THR A 274 -19.21 -1.74 11.87
CA THR A 274 -18.76 -1.31 13.21
C THR A 274 -19.39 -0.01 13.66
N SER A 275 -20.17 0.65 12.78
CA SER A 275 -20.86 1.89 13.11
C SER A 275 -22.17 1.54 13.85
N PRO A 276 -22.34 1.94 15.13
CA PRO A 276 -23.55 1.60 15.86
C PRO A 276 -24.78 2.20 15.16
N SER A 277 -25.71 1.35 14.76
CA SER A 277 -26.99 1.74 14.20
C SER A 277 -28.06 1.76 15.29
N PRO A 278 -28.95 2.77 15.34
CA PRO A 278 -30.08 2.76 16.27
C PRO A 278 -31.04 1.57 16.08
N ARG A 279 -30.90 0.83 14.99
CA ARG A 279 -31.71 -0.36 14.68
C ARG A 279 -31.05 -1.68 15.04
N ASP A 280 -29.78 -1.66 15.41
CA ASP A 280 -29.10 -2.86 15.87
C ASP A 280 -29.58 -3.18 17.29
N PRO A 281 -30.26 -4.30 17.53
CA PRO A 281 -30.64 -4.70 18.89
C PRO A 281 -29.34 -5.00 19.67
N HIS A 282 -29.23 -4.40 20.85
CA HIS A 282 -28.15 -4.68 21.80
C HIS A 282 -28.27 -6.08 22.38
#